data_9511b2356c6358ab9450994f623f10bd
#
_entry.id   9511b2356c6358ab9450994f623f10bd
#
_cell.length_a   1.000
_cell.length_b   1.000
_cell.length_c   1.000
_cell.angle_alpha   90.00
_cell.angle_beta   90.00
_cell.angle_gamma   90.00
#
_symmetry.space_group_name_H-M   'P 1'
#
loop_
_entity.id
_entity.type
_entity.pdbx_description
1 polymer ?
#
loop_
_entity_poly.entity_id
_entity_poly.type
_entity_poly.pdbx_seq_one_letter_code
_entity_poly.pdbx_strand_id
1 'polypeptide(L)' 'MREEDTVCVGSDGLKYCKVCGEAKEAFFPEGGFMGMKKHSRQCACDRKAYEE' A
#
# COMPACT_ATOMS: atom_id res chain seq x y z
N MET A 1 -16.97 7.26 -3.60
CA MET A 1 -15.64 7.34 -4.22
C MET A 1 -15.06 5.95 -4.34
N ARG A 2 -14.52 5.65 -5.47
CA ARG A 2 -13.98 4.31 -5.68
C ARG A 2 -12.54 4.23 -5.24
N GLU A 3 -12.16 3.03 -4.84
CA GLU A 3 -10.79 2.79 -4.43
C GLU A 3 -9.81 3.08 -5.56
N GLU A 4 -10.22 2.80 -6.79
CA GLU A 4 -9.36 3.02 -7.94
C GLU A 4 -9.03 4.49 -8.15
N ASP A 5 -9.95 5.35 -7.75
CA ASP A 5 -9.75 6.78 -7.94
C ASP A 5 -8.76 7.37 -6.97
N THR A 6 -8.49 6.66 -5.89
CA THR A 6 -7.58 7.14 -4.86
C THR A 6 -6.28 6.36 -4.78
N VAL A 7 -6.04 5.48 -5.76
CA VAL A 7 -4.86 4.64 -5.76
C VAL A 7 -4.11 4.80 -7.07
N CYS A 8 -2.79 4.87 -6.98
CA CYS A 8 -1.95 4.90 -8.17
C CYS A 8 -0.79 3.92 -7.97
N VAL A 9 -0.18 3.54 -9.07
CA VAL A 9 0.92 2.59 -9.05
C VAL A 9 2.23 3.33 -9.24
N GLY A 10 3.18 3.08 -8.36
CA GLY A 10 4.48 3.70 -8.46
C GLY A 10 5.38 2.99 -9.46
N SER A 11 6.56 3.56 -9.65
CA SER A 11 7.50 2.99 -10.61
C SER A 11 8.04 1.65 -10.15
N ASP A 12 7.93 1.36 -8.86
CA ASP A 12 8.36 0.08 -8.31
C ASP A 12 7.27 -0.98 -8.39
N GLY A 13 6.11 -0.63 -8.91
CA GLY A 13 5.02 -1.57 -9.05
C GLY A 13 4.12 -1.67 -7.83
N LEU A 14 4.36 -0.84 -6.84
CA LEU A 14 3.54 -0.85 -5.63
C LEU A 14 2.43 0.19 -5.74
N LYS A 15 1.34 -0.08 -5.04
CA LYS A 15 0.21 0.84 -5.04
C LYS A 15 0.41 1.90 -3.97
N TYR A 16 0.08 3.13 -4.34
CA TYR A 16 0.19 4.26 -3.44
C TYR A 16 -1.13 4.98 -3.34
N CYS A 17 -1.38 5.57 -2.19
CA CYS A 17 -2.60 6.34 -1.97
C CYS A 17 -2.39 7.76 -2.48
N LYS A 18 -3.28 8.21 -3.36
CA LYS A 18 -3.18 9.57 -3.89
C LYS A 18 -3.58 10.62 -2.86
N VAL A 19 -4.34 10.22 -1.88
CA VAL A 19 -4.88 11.17 -0.91
C VAL A 19 -3.83 11.53 0.13
N CYS A 20 -3.23 10.52 0.75
CA CYS A 20 -2.24 10.76 1.78
C CYS A 20 -0.81 10.58 1.27
N GLY A 21 -0.63 9.95 0.12
CA GLY A 21 0.68 9.78 -0.47
C GLY A 21 1.47 8.62 0.10
N GLU A 22 0.85 7.78 0.89
CA GLU A 22 1.55 6.65 1.50
C GLU A 22 1.38 5.40 0.65
N ALA A 23 2.36 4.51 0.76
CA ALA A 23 2.29 3.25 0.03
C ALA A 23 1.25 2.35 0.66
N LYS A 24 0.46 1.70 -0.18
CA LYS A 24 -0.54 0.74 0.27
C LYS A 24 -0.02 -0.68 0.19
N GLU A 25 1.19 -0.85 -0.27
CA GLU A 25 1.83 -2.15 -0.35
C GLU A 25 3.30 -1.98 -0.03
N ALA A 26 3.92 -3.06 0.39
CA ALA A 26 5.34 -3.04 0.68
C ALA A 26 5.91 -4.43 0.52
N PHE A 27 7.19 -4.51 0.22
CA PHE A 27 7.89 -5.79 0.10
C PHE A 27 8.54 -6.14 1.43
N PHE A 28 8.37 -7.38 1.84
CA PHE A 28 8.96 -7.88 3.07
C PHE A 28 9.73 -9.16 2.78
N PRO A 29 10.88 -9.35 3.42
CA PRO A 29 11.63 -10.59 3.25
C PRO A 29 10.92 -11.74 3.93
N GLU A 30 10.54 -12.73 3.14
CA GLU A 30 9.87 -13.90 3.67
C GLU A 30 10.56 -15.13 3.12
N GLY A 31 10.62 -16.16 3.93
CA GLY A 31 11.25 -17.38 3.52
C GLY A 31 12.75 -17.39 3.75
N GLY A 32 13.30 -16.29 4.15
CA GLY A 32 14.72 -16.23 4.51
C GLY A 32 15.68 -16.48 3.37
N PHE A 33 15.22 -16.46 2.12
CA PHE A 33 16.10 -16.72 1.00
C PHE A 33 15.65 -15.89 -0.18
N MET A 34 16.25 -14.82 -0.45
CA MET A 34 16.00 -14.02 -1.65
C MET A 34 14.52 -13.83 -1.99
N GLY A 35 13.65 -14.22 -1.12
CA GLY A 35 12.22 -14.12 -1.39
C GLY A 35 11.64 -12.86 -0.79
N MET A 36 11.21 -11.95 -1.65
CA MET A 36 10.53 -10.74 -1.20
C MET A 36 9.06 -10.87 -1.58
N LYS A 37 8.20 -10.81 -0.61
CA LYS A 37 6.76 -10.92 -0.86
C LYS A 37 6.09 -9.58 -0.66
N LYS A 38 5.12 -9.31 -1.51
CA LYS A 38 4.37 -8.07 -1.44
C LYS A 38 3.19 -8.24 -0.51
N HIS A 39 3.10 -7.37 0.48
CA HIS A 39 2.03 -7.40 1.46
C HIS A 39 1.28 -6.09 1.44
N SER A 40 -0.02 -6.19 1.70
CA SER A 40 -0.85 -4.99 1.80
C SER A 40 -0.56 -4.29 3.12
N ARG A 41 -0.71 -2.98 3.11
CA ARG A 41 -0.59 -2.20 4.32
C ARG A 41 -1.59 -1.06 4.26
N GLN A 42 -1.98 -0.57 5.41
CA GLN A 42 -2.94 0.51 5.50
C GLN A 42 -2.23 1.85 5.44
N CYS A 43 -2.75 2.74 4.63
CA CYS A 43 -2.24 4.11 4.62
C CYS A 43 -2.96 4.93 5.69
N ALA A 44 -2.52 6.18 5.83
CA ALA A 44 -3.11 7.04 6.86
C ALA A 44 -4.61 7.22 6.64
N CYS A 45 -5.02 7.30 5.39
CA CYS A 45 -6.45 7.48 5.10
C CYS A 45 -7.26 6.27 5.54
N ASP A 46 -6.73 5.08 5.31
CA ASP A 46 -7.43 3.86 5.71
C ASP A 46 -7.58 3.78 7.22
N ARG A 47 -6.53 4.12 7.93
CA ARG A 47 -6.57 4.06 9.38
C ARG A 47 -7.51 5.10 9.95
N LYS A 48 -7.51 6.27 9.35
CA LYS A 48 -8.40 7.33 9.81
C LYS A 48 -9.85 6.95 9.59
N ALA A 49 -10.15 6.37 8.44
CA ALA A 49 -11.52 5.96 8.14
C ALA A 49 -11.96 4.86 9.10
N TYR A 50 -11.05 4.01 9.47
CA TYR A 50 -11.38 2.90 10.36
C TYR A 50 -11.68 3.39 11.77
N GLU A 51 -10.96 4.42 12.20
CA GLU A 51 -11.13 4.93 13.55
C GLU A 51 -12.43 5.67 13.74
N GLU A 52 -13.03 6.07 12.67
CA GLU A 52 -14.32 6.71 12.74
C GLU A 52 -15.35 5.73 13.25
#